data_832ba2c262da966357251244072d683c
#
_entry.id   832ba2c262da966357251244072d683c
#
_cell.length_a   1.000
_cell.length_b   1.000
_cell.length_c   1.000
_cell.angle_alpha   90.00
_cell.angle_beta   90.00
_cell.angle_gamma   90.00
#
_symmetry.space_group_name_H-M   'P 1'
#
loop_
_entity.id
_entity.type
_entity.pdbx_description
1 polymer ?
#
loop_
_entity_poly.entity_id
_entity_poly.type
_entity_poly.pdbx_seq_one_letter_code
_entity_poly.pdbx_strand_id
1 'polypeptide(L)'
;MDRTAYFTELAGQENPLGFKPEHEPRIERLRRRLGDLRGKRVFEPGCGAGPLTARLAEWVGASGHVLALDACAGMAARCGKAIAGHTHVRTLHGKAEEAELDAGAWDVVLCFRCYPHLEDAGEFLRRCARWLAPGGELVIANVESSAELNAVHARREGVRTDRMPAGPELARRLRAEGWQVVEVVDEPGDFFLRARRA
;
A
#
# COMPACT_ATOMS: atom_id res chain seq x y z
N MET A 1 -9.92 -18.14 -12.53
CA MET A 1 -10.05 -16.66 -12.57
C MET A 1 -8.67 -16.07 -12.42
N ASP A 2 -8.29 -15.12 -13.28
CA ASP A 2 -7.04 -14.38 -13.09
C ASP A 2 -7.21 -13.22 -12.07
N ARG A 3 -6.10 -12.59 -11.68
CA ARG A 3 -6.08 -11.53 -10.67
C ARG A 3 -6.91 -10.31 -11.10
N THR A 4 -6.82 -9.90 -12.36
CA THR A 4 -7.55 -8.74 -12.89
C THR A 4 -9.05 -8.96 -12.82
N ALA A 5 -9.52 -10.13 -13.25
CA ALA A 5 -10.93 -10.51 -13.17
C ALA A 5 -11.41 -10.57 -11.71
N TYR A 6 -10.60 -11.11 -10.80
CA TYR A 6 -10.91 -11.16 -9.37
C TYR A 6 -11.15 -9.77 -8.77
N PHE A 7 -10.24 -8.82 -8.99
CA PHE A 7 -10.39 -7.47 -8.45
C PHE A 7 -11.49 -6.67 -9.17
N THR A 8 -11.76 -6.96 -10.45
CA THR A 8 -12.88 -6.35 -11.19
C THR A 8 -14.23 -6.80 -10.61
N GLU A 9 -14.39 -8.09 -10.34
CA GLU A 9 -15.60 -8.63 -9.70
C GLU A 9 -15.75 -8.06 -8.27
N LEU A 10 -14.66 -8.02 -7.51
CA LEU A 10 -14.63 -7.46 -6.16
C LEU A 10 -15.03 -5.98 -6.17
N ALA A 11 -14.60 -5.19 -7.16
CA ALA A 11 -14.97 -3.78 -7.31
C ALA A 11 -16.48 -3.58 -7.54
N GLY A 12 -17.20 -4.59 -8.02
CA GLY A 12 -18.66 -4.58 -8.15
C GLY A 12 -19.44 -4.72 -6.84
N GLN A 13 -18.81 -5.15 -5.76
CA GLN A 13 -19.45 -5.35 -4.46
C GLN A 13 -19.79 -4.02 -3.78
N GLU A 14 -20.68 -4.04 -2.78
CA GLU A 14 -21.13 -2.83 -2.07
C GLU A 14 -19.98 -2.11 -1.35
N ASN A 15 -19.17 -2.85 -0.58
CA ASN A 15 -18.03 -2.31 0.18
C ASN A 15 -16.76 -3.15 -0.06
N PRO A 16 -16.17 -3.06 -1.27
CA PRO A 16 -15.01 -3.87 -1.60
C PRO A 16 -13.79 -3.44 -0.78
N LEU A 17 -13.17 -4.40 -0.07
CA LEU A 17 -11.97 -4.19 0.74
C LEU A 17 -12.11 -3.16 1.86
N GLY A 18 -13.34 -2.73 2.20
CA GLY A 18 -13.60 -1.80 3.29
C GLY A 18 -13.10 -2.31 4.64
N PHE A 19 -12.82 -1.39 5.54
CA PHE A 19 -12.42 -1.74 6.88
C PHE A 19 -13.63 -2.24 7.68
N LYS A 20 -13.40 -3.32 8.43
CA LYS A 20 -14.34 -3.84 9.39
C LYS A 20 -14.00 -3.29 10.79
N PRO A 21 -14.93 -3.34 11.77
CA PRO A 21 -14.65 -2.86 13.12
C PRO A 21 -13.38 -3.45 13.75
N GLU A 22 -13.10 -4.74 13.50
CA GLU A 22 -11.88 -5.40 14.00
C GLU A 22 -10.59 -4.87 13.38
N HIS A 23 -10.66 -4.13 12.26
CA HIS A 23 -9.49 -3.52 11.64
C HIS A 23 -9.12 -2.16 12.27
N GLU A 24 -10.06 -1.46 12.91
CA GLU A 24 -9.80 -0.11 13.43
C GLU A 24 -8.61 -0.03 14.40
N PRO A 25 -8.42 -0.95 15.39
CA PRO A 25 -7.23 -0.91 16.24
C PRO A 25 -5.93 -1.13 15.47
N ARG A 26 -5.98 -1.89 14.35
CA ARG A 26 -4.82 -2.17 13.49
C ARG A 26 -4.48 -0.95 12.62
N ILE A 27 -5.50 -0.25 12.10
CA ILE A 27 -5.32 1.01 11.35
C ILE A 27 -4.77 2.11 12.27
N GLU A 28 -5.26 2.22 13.49
CA GLU A 28 -4.71 3.18 14.46
C GLU A 28 -3.26 2.85 14.85
N ARG A 29 -2.89 1.57 14.92
CA ARG A 29 -1.50 1.13 15.10
C ARG A 29 -0.64 1.54 13.92
N LEU A 30 -1.12 1.34 12.67
CA LEU A 30 -0.45 1.80 11.46
C LEU A 30 -0.22 3.30 11.51
N ARG A 31 -1.26 4.09 11.82
CA ARG A 31 -1.15 5.55 11.95
C ARG A 31 -0.07 5.97 12.94
N ARG A 32 -0.04 5.37 14.13
CA ARG A 32 0.98 5.67 15.14
C ARG A 32 2.39 5.36 14.66
N ARG A 33 2.56 4.24 13.95
CA ARG A 33 3.87 3.89 13.37
C ARG A 33 4.30 4.84 12.25
N LEU A 34 3.37 5.28 11.39
CA LEU A 34 3.67 6.26 10.35
C LEU A 34 4.12 7.61 10.93
N GLY A 35 3.75 7.92 12.17
CA GLY A 35 4.09 9.19 12.83
C GLY A 35 3.32 10.38 12.25
N ASP A 36 3.91 11.57 12.32
CA ASP A 36 3.27 12.79 11.81
C ASP A 36 3.40 12.89 10.29
N LEU A 37 2.27 12.78 9.61
CA LEU A 37 2.17 12.89 8.16
C LEU A 37 1.72 14.28 7.68
N ARG A 38 1.47 15.23 8.57
CA ARG A 38 1.01 16.57 8.19
C ARG A 38 1.98 17.24 7.23
N GLY A 39 1.45 17.72 6.12
CA GLY A 39 2.24 18.33 5.05
C GLY A 39 3.07 17.39 4.19
N LYS A 40 3.03 16.08 4.47
CA LYS A 40 3.80 15.05 3.73
C LYS A 40 3.17 14.71 2.39
N ARG A 41 4.01 14.30 1.46
CA ARG A 41 3.62 13.72 0.17
C ARG A 41 3.66 12.19 0.28
N VAL A 42 2.50 11.57 0.18
CA VAL A 42 2.32 10.12 0.31
C VAL A 42 1.87 9.53 -1.01
N PHE A 43 2.58 8.50 -1.48
CA PHE A 43 2.14 7.66 -2.60
C PHE A 43 1.59 6.35 -2.06
N GLU A 44 0.35 6.01 -2.41
CA GLU A 44 -0.35 4.78 -2.04
C GLU A 44 -0.61 3.92 -3.27
N PRO A 45 0.26 2.93 -3.60
CA PRO A 45 -0.03 1.92 -4.60
C PRO A 45 -1.03 0.88 -4.07
N GLY A 46 -1.97 0.44 -4.93
CA GLY A 46 -2.99 -0.53 -4.59
C GLY A 46 -4.04 0.01 -3.62
N CYS A 47 -4.53 1.22 -3.88
CA CYS A 47 -5.46 1.91 -2.98
C CYS A 47 -6.84 1.25 -2.84
N GLY A 48 -7.19 0.29 -3.72
CA GLY A 48 -8.49 -0.33 -3.76
C GLY A 48 -9.61 0.70 -3.91
N ALA A 49 -10.70 0.53 -3.17
CA ALA A 49 -11.81 1.48 -3.15
C ALA A 49 -11.56 2.75 -2.31
N GLY A 50 -10.35 2.94 -1.78
CA GLY A 50 -9.91 4.14 -1.08
C GLY A 50 -10.15 4.21 0.43
N PRO A 51 -10.36 3.10 1.16
CA PRO A 51 -10.64 3.19 2.60
C PRO A 51 -9.46 3.73 3.41
N LEU A 52 -8.21 3.43 3.01
CA LEU A 52 -7.02 4.02 3.63
C LEU A 52 -6.73 5.40 3.04
N THR A 53 -6.95 5.59 1.74
CA THR A 53 -6.74 6.89 1.07
C THR A 53 -7.51 8.01 1.75
N ALA A 54 -8.78 7.77 2.14
CA ALA A 54 -9.59 8.75 2.87
C ALA A 54 -8.97 9.11 4.23
N ARG A 55 -8.42 8.12 4.96
CA ARG A 55 -7.68 8.37 6.21
C ARG A 55 -6.38 9.14 5.97
N LEU A 56 -5.63 8.77 4.92
CA LEU A 56 -4.40 9.48 4.54
C LEU A 56 -4.68 10.93 4.22
N ALA A 57 -5.79 11.24 3.53
CA ALA A 57 -6.22 12.62 3.27
C ALA A 57 -6.33 13.45 4.55
N GLU A 58 -6.94 12.88 5.59
CA GLU A 58 -7.05 13.52 6.90
C GLU A 58 -5.68 13.64 7.60
N TRP A 59 -4.85 12.58 7.55
CA TRP A 59 -3.56 12.53 8.25
C TRP A 59 -2.53 13.49 7.66
N VAL A 60 -2.50 13.67 6.32
CA VAL A 60 -1.59 14.64 5.70
C VAL A 60 -2.11 16.08 5.80
N GLY A 61 -3.43 16.25 5.93
CA GLY A 61 -4.09 17.56 5.99
C GLY A 61 -3.97 18.37 4.69
N ALA A 62 -4.56 19.54 4.64
CA ALA A 62 -4.67 20.36 3.43
C ALA A 62 -3.32 20.83 2.85
N SER A 63 -2.25 20.85 3.64
CA SER A 63 -0.89 21.20 3.19
C SER A 63 -0.08 19.98 2.66
N GLY A 64 -0.58 18.76 2.88
CA GLY A 64 0.02 17.55 2.35
C GLY A 64 -0.53 17.18 0.99
N HIS A 65 -0.07 16.03 0.47
CA HIS A 65 -0.54 15.50 -0.80
C HIS A 65 -0.60 13.98 -0.77
N VAL A 66 -1.68 13.40 -1.31
CA VAL A 66 -1.77 11.95 -1.51
C VAL A 66 -2.00 11.65 -2.98
N LEU A 67 -1.18 10.76 -3.52
CA LEU A 67 -1.44 10.12 -4.79
C LEU A 67 -1.79 8.65 -4.53
N ALA A 68 -3.01 8.26 -4.88
CA ALA A 68 -3.48 6.90 -4.79
C ALA A 68 -3.49 6.27 -6.19
N LEU A 69 -3.11 5.00 -6.30
CA LEU A 69 -3.07 4.31 -7.60
C LEU A 69 -3.60 2.89 -7.43
N ASP A 70 -4.39 2.44 -8.39
CA ASP A 70 -4.85 1.05 -8.43
C ASP A 70 -4.84 0.50 -9.86
N ALA A 71 -4.42 -0.75 -10.01
CA ALA A 71 -4.39 -1.44 -11.30
C ALA A 71 -5.78 -1.83 -11.81
N CYS A 72 -6.80 -1.88 -10.93
CA CYS A 72 -8.18 -2.11 -11.30
C CYS A 72 -8.91 -0.77 -11.50
N ALA A 73 -9.36 -0.48 -12.73
CA ALA A 73 -10.06 0.76 -13.06
C ALA A 73 -11.31 0.99 -12.19
N GLY A 74 -12.06 -0.08 -11.87
CA GLY A 74 -13.23 -0.02 -11.00
C GLY A 74 -12.89 0.39 -9.57
N MET A 75 -11.76 -0.11 -9.03
CA MET A 75 -11.24 0.28 -7.71
C MET A 75 -10.78 1.74 -7.70
N ALA A 76 -9.96 2.16 -8.68
CA ALA A 76 -9.51 3.53 -8.81
C ALA A 76 -10.67 4.52 -8.91
N ALA A 77 -11.71 4.19 -9.69
CA ALA A 77 -12.91 5.01 -9.82
C ALA A 77 -13.68 5.15 -8.48
N ARG A 78 -13.77 4.07 -7.70
CA ARG A 78 -14.37 4.11 -6.35
C ARG A 78 -13.55 4.95 -5.38
N CYS A 79 -12.22 4.78 -5.39
CA CYS A 79 -11.31 5.61 -4.60
C CYS A 79 -11.54 7.09 -4.92
N GLY A 80 -11.57 7.46 -6.20
CA GLY A 80 -11.85 8.84 -6.62
C GLY A 80 -13.16 9.40 -6.07
N LYS A 81 -14.23 8.58 -5.99
CA LYS A 81 -15.48 8.97 -5.36
C LYS A 81 -15.35 9.14 -3.84
N ALA A 82 -14.63 8.23 -3.18
CA ALA A 82 -14.43 8.27 -1.73
C ALA A 82 -13.67 9.53 -1.26
N ILE A 83 -12.79 10.08 -2.11
CA ILE A 83 -11.96 11.24 -1.80
C ILE A 83 -12.44 12.54 -2.44
N ALA A 84 -13.63 12.58 -3.07
CA ALA A 84 -14.08 13.73 -3.88
C ALA A 84 -14.08 15.09 -3.15
N GLY A 85 -14.12 15.10 -1.81
CA GLY A 85 -14.03 16.31 -0.99
C GLY A 85 -12.58 16.78 -0.69
N HIS A 86 -11.56 16.04 -1.10
CA HIS A 86 -10.16 16.31 -0.74
C HIS A 86 -9.35 16.78 -1.95
N THR A 87 -9.23 18.10 -2.16
CA THR A 87 -8.55 18.70 -3.33
C THR A 87 -7.04 18.41 -3.40
N HIS A 88 -6.43 18.01 -2.28
CA HIS A 88 -5.02 17.63 -2.15
C HIS A 88 -4.77 16.12 -2.37
N VAL A 89 -5.81 15.37 -2.75
CA VAL A 89 -5.72 13.93 -3.03
C VAL A 89 -6.09 13.65 -4.48
N ARG A 90 -5.31 12.79 -5.14
CA ARG A 90 -5.57 12.37 -6.52
C ARG A 90 -5.56 10.86 -6.61
N THR A 91 -6.39 10.31 -7.50
CA THR A 91 -6.39 8.89 -7.83
C THR A 91 -6.03 8.70 -9.29
N LEU A 92 -5.21 7.68 -9.57
CA LEU A 92 -4.84 7.24 -10.91
C LEU A 92 -5.19 5.76 -11.09
N HIS A 93 -5.48 5.39 -12.33
CA HIS A 93 -5.57 3.99 -12.76
C HIS A 93 -4.24 3.59 -13.42
N GLY A 94 -3.65 2.50 -12.97
CA GLY A 94 -2.39 1.97 -13.53
C GLY A 94 -1.70 0.99 -12.59
N LYS A 95 -0.66 0.33 -13.07
CA LYS A 95 0.18 -0.56 -12.28
C LYS A 95 1.27 0.24 -11.56
N ALA A 96 1.57 -0.15 -10.33
CA ALA A 96 2.60 0.51 -9.51
C ALA A 96 3.99 0.40 -10.15
N GLU A 97 4.28 -0.75 -10.76
CA GLU A 97 5.55 -1.04 -11.43
C GLU A 97 5.76 -0.23 -12.72
N GLU A 98 4.69 0.33 -13.26
CA GLU A 98 4.70 1.13 -14.50
C GLU A 98 4.51 2.63 -14.24
N ALA A 99 4.25 3.03 -12.98
CA ALA A 99 3.93 4.42 -12.65
C ALA A 99 5.11 5.36 -12.95
N GLU A 100 4.82 6.45 -13.65
CA GLU A 100 5.78 7.52 -13.93
C GLU A 100 5.57 8.65 -12.92
N LEU A 101 6.42 8.69 -11.88
CA LEU A 101 6.38 9.68 -10.82
C LEU A 101 7.70 10.45 -10.75
N ASP A 102 7.64 11.70 -10.29
CA ASP A 102 8.81 12.55 -10.11
C ASP A 102 9.80 11.92 -9.12
N ALA A 103 11.06 11.92 -9.51
CA ALA A 103 12.15 11.42 -8.67
C ALA A 103 12.35 12.33 -7.44
N GLY A 104 12.57 11.72 -6.28
CA GLY A 104 12.84 12.46 -5.04
C GLY A 104 11.66 13.28 -4.53
N ALA A 105 10.42 13.00 -4.97
CA ALA A 105 9.27 13.83 -4.67
C ALA A 105 8.42 13.35 -3.51
N TRP A 106 8.62 12.12 -3.03
CA TRP A 106 7.71 11.48 -2.07
C TRP A 106 8.37 11.28 -0.71
N ASP A 107 7.70 11.71 0.35
CA ASP A 107 8.15 11.46 1.73
C ASP A 107 7.88 10.02 2.16
N VAL A 108 6.76 9.45 1.70
CA VAL A 108 6.35 8.09 2.04
C VAL A 108 5.77 7.39 0.80
N VAL A 109 6.23 6.18 0.53
CA VAL A 109 5.52 5.22 -0.31
C VAL A 109 4.91 4.18 0.62
N LEU A 110 3.58 4.13 0.69
CA LEU A 110 2.83 3.24 1.59
C LEU A 110 2.12 2.15 0.80
N CYS A 111 2.74 0.98 0.70
CA CYS A 111 2.17 -0.23 0.09
C CYS A 111 1.37 -1.00 1.15
N PHE A 112 0.08 -0.69 1.26
CA PHE A 112 -0.82 -1.28 2.25
C PHE A 112 -1.73 -2.32 1.61
N ARG A 113 -1.67 -3.58 2.07
CA ARG A 113 -2.46 -4.73 1.57
C ARG A 113 -2.32 -4.96 0.05
N CYS A 114 -1.20 -4.57 -0.54
CA CYS A 114 -0.98 -4.60 -1.98
C CYS A 114 0.26 -5.43 -2.39
N TYR A 115 1.31 -5.46 -1.60
CA TYR A 115 2.62 -6.00 -1.97
C TYR A 115 2.59 -7.40 -2.63
N PRO A 116 1.82 -8.42 -2.14
CA PRO A 116 1.78 -9.74 -2.77
C PRO A 116 1.10 -9.75 -4.14
N HIS A 117 0.40 -8.67 -4.50
CA HIS A 117 -0.31 -8.53 -5.78
C HIS A 117 0.51 -7.81 -6.86
N LEU A 118 1.71 -7.34 -6.55
CA LEU A 118 2.61 -6.76 -7.54
C LEU A 118 3.07 -7.83 -8.53
N GLU A 119 3.10 -7.49 -9.82
CA GLU A 119 3.58 -8.41 -10.87
C GLU A 119 5.11 -8.48 -10.87
N ASP A 120 5.78 -7.35 -10.67
CA ASP A 120 7.23 -7.24 -10.52
C ASP A 120 7.57 -6.40 -9.27
N ALA A 121 7.62 -7.08 -8.10
CA ALA A 121 7.99 -6.44 -6.86
C ALA A 121 9.42 -5.86 -6.87
N GLY A 122 10.33 -6.45 -7.67
CA GLY A 122 11.70 -5.93 -7.82
C GLY A 122 11.70 -4.59 -8.55
N GLU A 123 10.98 -4.47 -9.68
CA GLU A 123 10.83 -3.20 -10.38
C GLU A 123 10.15 -2.16 -9.50
N PHE A 124 9.09 -2.54 -8.80
CA PHE A 124 8.44 -1.64 -7.85
C PHE A 124 9.42 -1.08 -6.80
N LEU A 125 10.26 -1.93 -6.20
CA LEU A 125 11.26 -1.49 -5.21
C LEU A 125 12.32 -0.56 -5.83
N ARG A 126 12.79 -0.84 -7.05
CA ARG A 126 13.72 0.06 -7.77
C ARG A 126 13.08 1.43 -8.03
N ARG A 127 11.81 1.47 -8.42
CA ARG A 127 11.07 2.72 -8.61
C ARG A 127 10.83 3.47 -7.30
N CYS A 128 10.47 2.79 -6.22
CA CYS A 128 10.36 3.40 -4.90
C CYS A 128 11.67 4.11 -4.50
N ALA A 129 12.83 3.49 -4.74
CA ALA A 129 14.13 4.10 -4.46
C ALA A 129 14.38 5.38 -5.26
N ARG A 130 13.78 5.53 -6.44
CA ARG A 130 13.87 6.77 -7.24
C ARG A 130 12.87 7.83 -6.80
N TRP A 131 11.65 7.42 -6.44
CA TRP A 131 10.56 8.34 -6.09
C TRP A 131 10.73 9.00 -4.73
N LEU A 132 11.34 8.27 -3.78
CA LEU A 132 11.51 8.76 -2.42
C LEU A 132 12.49 9.93 -2.35
N ALA A 133 12.10 10.96 -1.63
CA ALA A 133 12.94 12.08 -1.25
C ALA A 133 14.08 11.61 -0.33
N PRO A 134 15.17 12.39 -0.19
CA PRO A 134 16.16 12.14 0.86
C PRO A 134 15.49 12.03 2.24
N GLY A 135 15.73 10.90 2.93
CA GLY A 135 15.07 10.58 4.20
C GLY A 135 13.63 10.07 4.09
N GLY A 136 13.11 9.93 2.88
CA GLY A 136 11.80 9.33 2.64
C GLY A 136 11.76 7.82 2.96
N GLU A 137 10.56 7.31 3.19
CA GLU A 137 10.35 5.96 3.70
C GLU A 137 9.46 5.11 2.79
N LEU A 138 9.89 3.87 2.54
CA LEU A 138 9.02 2.80 2.05
C LEU A 138 8.41 2.09 3.25
N VAL A 139 7.09 2.00 3.27
CA VAL A 139 6.34 1.21 4.23
C VAL A 139 5.53 0.14 3.49
N ILE A 140 5.71 -1.11 3.90
CA ILE A 140 4.90 -2.25 3.44
C ILE A 140 4.14 -2.77 4.65
N ALA A 141 2.80 -2.73 4.61
CA ALA A 141 1.99 -3.04 5.77
C ALA A 141 0.72 -3.82 5.41
N ASN A 142 0.23 -4.58 6.38
CA ASN A 142 -1.03 -5.32 6.29
C ASN A 142 -1.68 -5.41 7.69
N VAL A 143 -2.97 -5.70 7.72
CA VAL A 143 -3.72 -5.99 8.97
C VAL A 143 -3.68 -7.47 9.36
N GLU A 144 -3.10 -8.32 8.54
CA GLU A 144 -2.79 -9.72 8.81
C GLU A 144 -1.27 -9.92 8.76
N SER A 145 -0.74 -10.91 9.52
CA SER A 145 0.62 -11.42 9.31
C SER A 145 0.79 -12.05 7.92
N SER A 146 2.02 -12.27 7.49
CA SER A 146 2.31 -12.95 6.22
C SER A 146 1.68 -14.34 6.17
N ALA A 147 1.70 -15.08 7.27
CA ALA A 147 1.13 -16.42 7.37
C ALA A 147 -0.40 -16.40 7.27
N GLU A 148 -1.08 -15.49 8.00
CA GLU A 148 -2.54 -15.34 7.94
C GLU A 148 -3.00 -14.93 6.54
N LEU A 149 -2.34 -13.94 5.92
CA LEU A 149 -2.67 -13.47 4.59
C LEU A 149 -2.50 -14.59 3.56
N ASN A 150 -1.40 -15.33 3.61
CA ASN A 150 -1.16 -16.46 2.72
C ASN A 150 -2.22 -17.57 2.89
N ALA A 151 -2.68 -17.80 4.12
CA ALA A 151 -3.77 -18.77 4.37
C ALA A 151 -5.11 -18.29 3.79
N VAL A 152 -5.38 -16.98 3.80
CA VAL A 152 -6.56 -16.37 3.16
C VAL A 152 -6.45 -16.47 1.64
N HIS A 153 -5.30 -16.13 1.05
CA HIS A 153 -5.08 -16.19 -0.40
C HIS A 153 -5.22 -17.62 -0.94
N ALA A 154 -4.69 -18.63 -0.24
CA ALA A 154 -4.76 -20.02 -0.66
C ALA A 154 -6.20 -20.53 -0.89
N ARG A 155 -7.20 -19.89 -0.26
CA ARG A 155 -8.63 -20.22 -0.37
C ARG A 155 -9.38 -19.42 -1.42
N ARG A 156 -8.72 -18.47 -2.11
CA ARG A 156 -9.34 -17.55 -3.07
C ARG A 156 -8.71 -17.71 -4.44
N GLU A 157 -9.47 -18.21 -5.41
CA GLU A 157 -8.95 -18.61 -6.72
C GLU A 157 -8.13 -17.52 -7.41
N GLY A 158 -8.61 -16.27 -7.45
CA GLY A 158 -7.97 -15.16 -8.18
C GLY A 158 -6.66 -14.66 -7.61
N VAL A 159 -6.34 -14.99 -6.34
CA VAL A 159 -5.12 -14.57 -5.63
C VAL A 159 -4.37 -15.72 -4.97
N ARG A 160 -4.72 -16.96 -5.31
CA ARG A 160 -4.16 -18.15 -4.67
C ARG A 160 -2.64 -18.28 -4.76
N THR A 161 -2.06 -17.75 -5.82
CA THR A 161 -0.61 -17.74 -6.06
C THR A 161 0.09 -16.51 -5.50
N ASP A 162 -0.65 -15.51 -5.06
CA ASP A 162 -0.11 -14.27 -4.53
C ASP A 162 0.40 -14.52 -3.11
N ARG A 163 1.73 -14.46 -2.94
CA ARG A 163 2.39 -14.80 -1.67
C ARG A 163 3.02 -13.57 -1.04
N MET A 164 2.65 -13.32 0.22
CA MET A 164 3.36 -12.39 1.08
C MET A 164 4.61 -13.07 1.64
N PRO A 165 5.82 -12.58 1.35
CA PRO A 165 7.02 -13.09 1.99
C PRO A 165 6.96 -12.89 3.50
N ALA A 166 7.56 -13.79 4.28
CA ALA A 166 7.73 -13.56 5.71
C ALA A 166 8.55 -12.29 5.97
N GLY A 167 8.23 -11.54 7.02
CA GLY A 167 8.86 -10.26 7.33
C GLY A 167 10.40 -10.31 7.34
N PRO A 168 11.03 -11.29 8.03
CA PRO A 168 12.49 -11.43 8.00
C PRO A 168 13.06 -11.76 6.61
N GLU A 169 12.32 -12.50 5.78
CA GLU A 169 12.72 -12.79 4.40
C GLU A 169 12.68 -11.53 3.54
N LEU A 170 11.57 -10.80 3.59
CA LEU A 170 11.42 -9.53 2.86
C LEU A 170 12.48 -8.52 3.27
N ALA A 171 12.77 -8.41 4.57
CA ALA A 171 13.83 -7.54 5.09
C ALA A 171 15.21 -7.91 4.54
N ARG A 172 15.53 -9.21 4.41
CA ARG A 172 16.79 -9.64 3.79
C ARG A 172 16.87 -9.26 2.32
N ARG A 173 15.77 -9.41 1.57
CA ARG A 173 15.70 -9.02 0.15
C ARG A 173 15.93 -7.52 0.00
N LEU A 174 15.24 -6.69 0.79
CA LEU A 174 15.43 -5.24 0.73
C LEU A 174 16.89 -4.83 1.05
N ARG A 175 17.48 -5.41 2.09
CA ARG A 175 18.90 -5.12 2.43
C ARG A 175 19.86 -5.49 1.30
N ALA A 176 19.63 -6.61 0.61
CA ALA A 176 20.43 -7.02 -0.54
C ALA A 176 20.31 -6.04 -1.73
N GLU A 177 19.21 -5.30 -1.82
CA GLU A 177 18.96 -4.26 -2.83
C GLU A 177 19.36 -2.84 -2.36
N GLY A 178 20.09 -2.73 -1.25
CA GLY A 178 20.61 -1.44 -0.75
C GLY A 178 19.65 -0.65 0.13
N TRP A 179 18.57 -1.27 0.65
CA TRP A 179 17.67 -0.59 1.57
C TRP A 179 18.14 -0.71 3.02
N GLN A 180 18.07 0.37 3.77
CA GLN A 180 18.19 0.35 5.23
C GLN A 180 16.82 -0.03 5.84
N VAL A 181 16.67 -1.28 6.26
CA VAL A 181 15.45 -1.74 6.94
C VAL A 181 15.48 -1.28 8.39
N VAL A 182 14.51 -0.46 8.78
CA VAL A 182 14.41 0.22 10.08
C VAL A 182 13.57 -0.58 11.07
N GLU A 183 12.46 -1.16 10.59
CA GLU A 183 11.51 -1.88 11.42
C GLU A 183 10.92 -3.07 10.66
N VAL A 184 10.74 -4.19 11.35
CA VAL A 184 10.05 -5.38 10.82
C VAL A 184 9.20 -5.98 11.92
N VAL A 185 7.91 -6.14 11.62
CA VAL A 185 6.94 -6.88 12.44
C VAL A 185 6.19 -7.83 11.53
N ASP A 186 6.04 -9.09 11.93
CA ASP A 186 5.25 -10.10 11.23
C ASP A 186 4.64 -11.03 12.29
N GLU A 187 3.55 -10.58 12.90
CA GLU A 187 2.88 -11.24 14.02
C GLU A 187 1.38 -11.36 13.73
N PRO A 188 0.65 -12.24 14.41
CA PRO A 188 -0.80 -12.37 14.21
C PRO A 188 -1.52 -11.02 14.28
N GLY A 189 -2.23 -10.70 13.20
CA GLY A 189 -2.96 -9.43 13.07
C GLY A 189 -2.08 -8.21 12.77
N ASP A 190 -0.81 -8.38 12.39
CA ASP A 190 0.10 -7.27 12.15
C ASP A 190 1.26 -7.66 11.22
N PHE A 191 1.34 -6.99 10.08
CA PHE A 191 2.53 -6.99 9.25
C PHE A 191 2.97 -5.55 9.01
N PHE A 192 4.21 -5.24 9.33
CA PHE A 192 4.77 -3.92 9.09
C PHE A 192 6.26 -4.01 8.78
N LEU A 193 6.67 -3.42 7.67
CA LEU A 193 8.07 -3.25 7.32
C LEU A 193 8.30 -1.81 6.92
N ARG A 194 9.32 -1.18 7.49
CA ARG A 194 9.78 0.16 7.16
C ARG A 194 11.21 0.12 6.69
N ALA A 195 11.48 0.76 5.56
CA ALA A 195 12.83 0.88 5.02
C ALA A 195 13.06 2.30 4.49
N ARG A 196 14.32 2.74 4.49
CA ARG A 196 14.80 3.99 3.91
C ARG A 196 15.76 3.69 2.78
N ARG A 197 15.91 4.61 1.87
CA ARG A 197 16.99 4.56 0.91
C ARG A 197 18.33 4.72 1.66
N ALA A 198 19.29 3.82 1.38
CA ALA A 198 20.66 3.93 1.90
C ALA A 198 21.40 5.09 1.23
#